data_3a083bc02eadacc07f516ff0049577f5
#
_entry.id   3a083bc02eadacc07f516ff0049577f5
#
_cell.length_a   1.000
_cell.length_b   1.000
_cell.length_c   1.000
_cell.angle_alpha   90.00
_cell.angle_beta   90.00
_cell.angle_gamma   90.00
#
_symmetry.space_group_name_H-M   'P 1'
#
loop_
_entity.id
_entity.type
_entity.pdbx_description
1 polymer ?
#
loop_
_entity_poly.entity_id
_entity_poly.type
_entity_poly.pdbx_seq_one_letter_code
_entity_poly.pdbx_strand_id
1 'polypeptide(L)'
;MVAKPGHIFDRDWEWEALTSFATGTQAEVAFGVVSGRRRQGKTFLLRNLAEALGGFYFEATEGTEIELLRLFGMALARHTGSPVGYPFADWRDALTFFFSLAEDGPIPLIIDTFPYLMKANPALPSLLKQEIDLRGRTHGGTSNARVLICGSALSVMGKILSGQAPLRGRARLELVIQSLPYRDAAAFWGVPDDPRLAAMLHSVVGGTPAYRDEFVQGDRPESVEDFDRWVVHTVLDRRTSIFREGRYLLAEEPDIRDPALYHSVLSAVAAGNNTWGGIAGHIGYRSSDIAHPLNVLEDCGLLVREKDAFRSGRTRYRIAEPLITFYQAIMRPEWSDLGLGLAEEVWRRSRQRFLSKVMGPHFETLCREYALRHGREHFGEGGIGEVAAGTVADPVARTQIDVDVAVLGPAYPGEPRAVRSLGEAKWDKLMSVRHLERLRRARDLLSAKGYETSGTVLACYSGAGFDDDLRAEAARDPAALLVDLPALYGRA
;
A
#
# COMPACT_ATOMS: atom_id res chain seq x y z
N MET A 1 -10.93 -24.21 11.56
CA MET A 1 -10.51 -22.80 11.34
C MET A 1 -10.93 -22.00 12.56
N VAL A 2 -10.06 -21.13 13.05
CA VAL A 2 -10.35 -20.20 14.14
C VAL A 2 -11.17 -19.05 13.57
N ALA A 3 -12.36 -18.80 14.14
CA ALA A 3 -13.22 -17.73 13.65
C ALA A 3 -12.55 -16.37 13.84
N LYS A 4 -12.65 -15.51 12.83
CA LYS A 4 -12.17 -14.13 12.91
C LYS A 4 -13.03 -13.35 13.93
N PRO A 5 -12.43 -12.64 14.90
CA PRO A 5 -13.18 -11.78 15.82
C PRO A 5 -14.00 -10.73 15.06
N GLY A 6 -15.26 -10.54 15.46
CA GLY A 6 -16.19 -9.65 14.75
C GLY A 6 -15.82 -8.18 14.71
N HIS A 7 -14.90 -7.73 15.59
CA HIS A 7 -14.39 -6.36 15.61
C HIS A 7 -13.21 -6.15 14.60
N ILE A 8 -12.69 -7.21 13.97
CA ILE A 8 -11.70 -7.09 12.89
C ILE A 8 -12.46 -6.85 11.60
N PHE A 9 -12.43 -5.61 11.11
CA PHE A 9 -13.05 -5.24 9.85
C PHE A 9 -12.21 -5.76 8.67
N ASP A 10 -12.88 -6.36 7.67
CA ASP A 10 -12.19 -6.97 6.52
C ASP A 10 -11.11 -7.99 6.99
N ARG A 11 -10.02 -8.15 6.30
CA ARG A 11 -8.86 -8.98 6.70
C ARG A 11 -9.15 -10.48 6.77
N ASP A 12 -10.16 -10.98 6.06
CA ASP A 12 -10.53 -12.40 6.10
C ASP A 12 -9.41 -13.28 5.55
N TRP A 13 -8.79 -12.85 4.44
CA TRP A 13 -7.67 -13.55 3.84
C TRP A 13 -6.42 -13.55 4.75
N GLU A 14 -6.08 -12.41 5.32
CA GLU A 14 -4.93 -12.31 6.23
C GLU A 14 -5.17 -13.11 7.51
N TRP A 15 -6.39 -13.07 8.05
CA TRP A 15 -6.75 -13.86 9.22
C TRP A 15 -6.70 -15.37 8.94
N GLU A 16 -7.20 -15.81 7.79
CA GLU A 16 -7.11 -17.21 7.35
C GLU A 16 -5.65 -17.66 7.20
N ALA A 17 -4.81 -16.86 6.54
CA ALA A 17 -3.39 -17.14 6.38
C ALA A 17 -2.66 -17.26 7.72
N LEU A 18 -2.89 -16.32 8.64
CA LEU A 18 -2.30 -16.30 9.98
C LEU A 18 -2.77 -17.48 10.83
N THR A 19 -4.06 -17.77 10.87
CA THR A 19 -4.61 -18.89 11.67
C THR A 19 -4.20 -20.24 11.09
N SER A 20 -4.19 -20.40 9.76
CA SER A 20 -3.71 -21.60 9.10
C SER A 20 -2.23 -21.86 9.42
N PHE A 21 -1.39 -20.83 9.39
CA PHE A 21 0.00 -20.92 9.80
C PHE A 21 0.13 -21.31 11.27
N ALA A 22 -0.60 -20.66 12.17
CA ALA A 22 -0.50 -20.82 13.61
C ALA A 22 -1.02 -22.19 14.10
N THR A 23 -2.02 -22.77 13.42
CA THR A 23 -2.63 -24.05 13.79
C THR A 23 -2.14 -25.24 12.97
N GLY A 24 -1.17 -25.04 12.10
CA GLY A 24 -0.60 -26.10 11.25
C GLY A 24 -0.18 -27.32 12.08
N THR A 25 -0.62 -28.51 11.65
CA THR A 25 -0.43 -29.78 12.39
C THR A 25 0.91 -30.46 12.15
N GLN A 26 1.75 -29.93 11.29
CA GLN A 26 3.07 -30.52 11.03
C GLN A 26 3.97 -30.37 12.27
N ALA A 27 4.50 -31.49 12.77
CA ALA A 27 5.42 -31.53 13.91
C ALA A 27 6.80 -31.00 13.51
N GLU A 28 6.92 -29.71 13.31
CA GLU A 28 8.18 -29.00 13.04
C GLU A 28 8.02 -27.49 13.29
N VAL A 29 9.12 -26.81 13.55
CA VAL A 29 9.14 -25.36 13.67
C VAL A 29 8.72 -24.73 12.34
N ALA A 30 7.76 -23.82 12.40
CA ALA A 30 7.42 -22.96 11.29
C ALA A 30 7.76 -21.51 11.62
N PHE A 31 8.39 -20.84 10.66
CA PHE A 31 8.76 -19.43 10.77
C PHE A 31 7.99 -18.61 9.74
N GLY A 32 7.50 -17.45 10.14
CA GLY A 32 6.79 -16.51 9.26
C GLY A 32 7.18 -15.07 9.54
N VAL A 33 7.00 -14.24 8.52
CA VAL A 33 7.26 -12.80 8.55
C VAL A 33 6.00 -12.06 8.20
N VAL A 34 5.60 -11.13 9.06
CA VAL A 34 4.49 -10.18 8.82
C VAL A 34 5.09 -8.80 8.67
N SER A 35 4.84 -8.16 7.56
CA SER A 35 5.34 -6.83 7.26
C SER A 35 4.23 -5.93 6.71
N GLY A 36 4.54 -4.69 6.44
CA GLY A 36 3.60 -3.71 5.94
C GLY A 36 3.86 -2.36 6.59
N ARG A 37 3.41 -1.29 5.95
CA ARG A 37 3.63 0.06 6.48
C ARG A 37 3.02 0.24 7.87
N ARG A 38 3.47 1.24 8.59
CA ARG A 38 2.89 1.62 9.90
C ARG A 38 1.38 1.88 9.75
N ARG A 39 0.64 1.70 10.84
CA ARG A 39 -0.80 2.04 10.94
C ARG A 39 -1.75 1.20 10.09
N GLN A 40 -1.27 0.08 9.51
CA GLN A 40 -2.11 -0.84 8.71
C GLN A 40 -2.72 -1.99 9.50
N GLY A 41 -2.61 -1.96 10.83
CA GLY A 41 -3.27 -2.94 11.71
C GLY A 41 -2.51 -4.23 11.97
N LYS A 42 -1.19 -4.34 11.65
CA LYS A 42 -0.38 -5.53 11.91
C LYS A 42 -0.41 -5.96 13.38
N THR A 43 -0.03 -5.06 14.27
CA THR A 43 -0.05 -5.26 15.74
C THR A 43 -1.42 -5.70 16.22
N PHE A 44 -2.49 -5.07 15.72
CA PHE A 44 -3.85 -5.42 16.05
C PHE A 44 -4.19 -6.86 15.66
N LEU A 45 -3.88 -7.27 14.43
CA LEU A 45 -4.09 -8.65 13.95
C LEU A 45 -3.31 -9.67 14.75
N LEU A 46 -2.03 -9.40 15.02
CA LEU A 46 -1.16 -10.34 15.74
C LEU A 46 -1.51 -10.50 17.21
N ARG A 47 -1.94 -9.43 17.89
CA ARG A 47 -2.46 -9.52 19.26
C ARG A 47 -3.72 -10.36 19.32
N ASN A 48 -4.68 -10.11 18.43
CA ASN A 48 -5.90 -10.92 18.35
C ASN A 48 -5.61 -12.39 18.02
N LEU A 49 -4.61 -12.68 17.18
CA LEU A 49 -4.17 -14.04 16.90
C LEU A 49 -3.61 -14.72 18.16
N ALA A 50 -2.73 -14.04 18.90
CA ALA A 50 -2.17 -14.56 20.13
C ALA A 50 -3.25 -14.84 21.18
N GLU A 51 -4.19 -13.90 21.36
CA GLU A 51 -5.32 -14.07 22.30
C GLU A 51 -6.22 -15.24 21.90
N ALA A 52 -6.59 -15.34 20.61
CA ALA A 52 -7.49 -16.41 20.14
C ALA A 52 -6.89 -17.81 20.27
N LEU A 53 -5.56 -17.94 20.28
CA LEU A 53 -4.85 -19.24 20.30
C LEU A 53 -4.05 -19.50 21.58
N GLY A 54 -4.15 -18.61 22.59
CA GLY A 54 -3.34 -18.72 23.81
C GLY A 54 -1.85 -18.58 23.54
N GLY A 55 -1.46 -17.84 22.49
CA GLY A 55 -0.08 -17.66 22.05
C GLY A 55 0.69 -16.63 22.85
N PHE A 56 2.01 -16.67 22.71
CA PHE A 56 2.89 -15.63 23.27
C PHE A 56 2.97 -14.43 22.33
N TYR A 57 2.88 -13.23 22.88
CA TYR A 57 3.05 -11.97 22.17
C TYR A 57 4.00 -11.04 22.92
N PHE A 58 5.02 -10.57 22.24
CA PHE A 58 5.96 -9.57 22.72
C PHE A 58 6.11 -8.45 21.71
N GLU A 59 5.89 -7.20 22.14
CA GLU A 59 6.16 -6.00 21.35
C GLU A 59 7.46 -5.36 21.83
N ALA A 60 8.46 -5.33 20.94
CA ALA A 60 9.73 -4.69 21.24
C ALA A 60 9.59 -3.16 21.17
N THR A 61 10.28 -2.48 22.06
CA THR A 61 10.39 -1.01 22.11
C THR A 61 11.80 -0.58 21.75
N GLU A 62 12.03 0.70 21.49
CA GLU A 62 13.38 1.21 21.36
C GLU A 62 14.07 1.17 22.73
N GLY A 63 15.23 0.55 22.81
CA GLY A 63 15.96 0.37 24.08
C GLY A 63 17.32 -0.28 23.88
N THR A 64 18.08 -0.40 24.96
CA THR A 64 19.34 -1.14 24.97
C THR A 64 19.09 -2.64 24.94
N GLU A 65 20.06 -3.43 24.48
CA GLU A 65 19.98 -4.88 24.46
C GLU A 65 19.61 -5.47 25.84
N ILE A 66 20.24 -5.00 26.90
CA ILE A 66 20.00 -5.46 28.29
C ILE A 66 18.55 -5.17 28.71
N GLU A 67 18.04 -3.99 28.38
CA GLU A 67 16.66 -3.61 28.71
C GLU A 67 15.65 -4.46 27.94
N LEU A 68 15.86 -4.64 26.64
CA LEU A 68 15.00 -5.45 25.79
C LEU A 68 14.97 -6.92 26.24
N LEU A 69 16.12 -7.48 26.61
CA LEU A 69 16.21 -8.83 27.16
C LEU A 69 15.43 -8.96 28.48
N ARG A 70 15.55 -7.97 29.37
CA ARG A 70 14.79 -7.92 30.62
C ARG A 70 13.27 -7.83 30.36
N LEU A 71 12.85 -6.95 29.43
CA LEU A 71 11.43 -6.81 29.05
C LEU A 71 10.86 -8.09 28.45
N PHE A 72 11.66 -8.77 27.61
CA PHE A 72 11.30 -10.06 27.03
C PHE A 72 11.11 -11.13 28.11
N GLY A 73 12.03 -11.22 29.10
CA GLY A 73 11.92 -12.11 30.24
C GLY A 73 10.69 -11.82 31.11
N MET A 74 10.31 -10.56 31.28
CA MET A 74 9.07 -10.17 31.97
C MET A 74 7.81 -10.56 31.17
N ALA A 75 7.85 -10.45 29.84
CA ALA A 75 6.73 -10.87 28.99
C ALA A 75 6.52 -12.39 29.06
N LEU A 76 7.60 -13.16 28.99
CA LEU A 76 7.58 -14.62 29.14
C LEU A 76 7.04 -15.04 30.51
N ALA A 77 7.47 -14.37 31.58
CA ALA A 77 6.98 -14.65 32.94
C ALA A 77 5.46 -14.41 33.05
N ARG A 78 4.97 -13.31 32.49
CA ARG A 78 3.51 -13.02 32.46
C ARG A 78 2.73 -14.09 31.69
N HIS A 79 3.27 -14.53 30.56
CA HIS A 79 2.62 -15.56 29.75
C HIS A 79 2.57 -16.92 30.44
N THR A 80 3.61 -17.31 31.15
CA THR A 80 3.68 -18.60 31.89
C THR A 80 3.09 -18.53 33.29
N GLY A 81 2.61 -17.37 33.75
CA GLY A 81 2.08 -17.19 35.11
C GLY A 81 3.16 -17.12 36.19
N SER A 82 4.45 -16.95 35.83
CA SER A 82 5.53 -16.79 36.80
C SER A 82 5.42 -15.44 37.53
N PRO A 83 5.55 -15.40 38.86
CA PRO A 83 5.46 -14.15 39.62
C PRO A 83 6.71 -13.25 39.43
N VAL A 84 7.79 -13.78 38.88
CA VAL A 84 9.07 -13.07 38.71
C VAL A 84 9.53 -13.19 37.25
N GLY A 85 10.04 -12.10 36.69
CA GLY A 85 10.63 -12.09 35.34
C GLY A 85 11.81 -13.07 35.23
N TYR A 86 11.93 -13.73 34.09
CA TYR A 86 13.05 -14.63 33.82
C TYR A 86 14.34 -13.83 33.60
N PRO A 87 15.41 -14.10 34.40
CA PRO A 87 16.69 -13.41 34.24
C PRO A 87 17.57 -14.15 33.23
N PHE A 88 17.41 -13.89 31.95
CA PHE A 88 18.24 -14.47 30.90
C PHE A 88 19.62 -13.84 30.85
N ALA A 89 20.66 -14.68 30.66
CA ALA A 89 22.03 -14.23 30.53
C ALA A 89 22.28 -13.52 29.18
N ASP A 90 21.67 -14.04 28.12
CA ASP A 90 21.75 -13.50 26.76
C ASP A 90 20.52 -13.91 25.91
N TRP A 91 20.50 -13.46 24.66
CA TRP A 91 19.41 -13.78 23.72
C TRP A 91 19.35 -15.26 23.32
N ARG A 92 20.44 -16.00 23.39
CA ARG A 92 20.46 -17.46 23.12
C ARG A 92 19.66 -18.18 24.20
N ASP A 93 19.94 -17.86 25.44
CA ASP A 93 19.23 -18.43 26.60
C ASP A 93 17.72 -18.08 26.53
N ALA A 94 17.42 -16.82 26.25
CA ALA A 94 16.05 -16.35 26.09
C ALA A 94 15.28 -17.05 24.93
N LEU A 95 15.92 -17.22 23.78
CA LEU A 95 15.32 -17.91 22.63
C LEU A 95 15.16 -19.42 22.91
N THR A 96 16.08 -20.05 23.59
CA THR A 96 15.95 -21.46 24.00
C THR A 96 14.68 -21.65 24.84
N PHE A 97 14.46 -20.80 25.83
CA PHE A 97 13.23 -20.84 26.64
C PHE A 97 11.97 -20.47 25.80
N PHE A 98 12.05 -19.46 24.94
CA PHE A 98 10.95 -19.06 24.07
C PHE A 98 10.44 -20.22 23.19
N PHE A 99 11.34 -20.99 22.61
CA PHE A 99 10.96 -22.15 21.80
C PHE A 99 10.42 -23.33 22.64
N SER A 100 10.82 -23.47 23.92
CA SER A 100 10.30 -24.50 24.78
C SER A 100 8.81 -24.34 25.11
N LEU A 101 8.25 -23.13 24.98
CA LEU A 101 6.82 -22.92 25.18
C LEU A 101 5.94 -23.75 24.24
N ALA A 102 6.48 -24.22 23.12
CA ALA A 102 5.75 -24.97 22.10
C ALA A 102 6.11 -26.47 22.07
N GLU A 103 6.65 -27.05 23.16
CA GLU A 103 6.99 -28.49 23.24
C GLU A 103 5.71 -29.33 23.29
N ASP A 104 4.68 -28.88 23.99
CA ASP A 104 3.42 -29.62 24.20
C ASP A 104 2.41 -29.49 23.04
N GLY A 105 2.68 -28.64 22.05
CA GLY A 105 1.77 -28.43 20.92
C GLY A 105 2.03 -27.15 20.11
N PRO A 106 1.35 -26.99 18.98
CA PRO A 106 1.50 -25.79 18.17
C PRO A 106 0.96 -24.55 18.89
N ILE A 107 1.81 -23.55 19.06
CA ILE A 107 1.47 -22.28 19.70
C ILE A 107 2.13 -21.15 18.90
N PRO A 108 1.41 -20.06 18.58
CA PRO A 108 2.01 -18.89 17.98
C PRO A 108 2.92 -18.17 18.97
N LEU A 109 4.16 -17.96 18.54
CA LEU A 109 5.20 -17.25 19.26
C LEU A 109 5.52 -15.96 18.49
N ILE A 110 4.98 -14.82 18.93
CA ILE A 110 4.98 -13.59 18.15
C ILE A 110 5.93 -12.56 18.75
N ILE A 111 6.83 -12.04 17.91
CA ILE A 111 7.73 -10.92 18.22
C ILE A 111 7.38 -9.76 17.28
N ASP A 112 6.68 -8.77 17.78
CA ASP A 112 6.32 -7.56 17.05
C ASP A 112 7.39 -6.48 17.19
N THR A 113 7.45 -5.57 16.23
CA THR A 113 8.45 -4.50 16.12
C THR A 113 9.90 -5.03 16.14
N PHE A 114 10.12 -6.18 15.53
CA PHE A 114 11.42 -6.89 15.47
C PHE A 114 12.61 -6.01 15.02
N PRO A 115 12.47 -5.00 14.16
CA PRO A 115 13.55 -4.07 13.83
C PRO A 115 14.24 -3.40 15.04
N TYR A 116 13.53 -3.14 16.14
CA TYR A 116 14.16 -2.60 17.36
C TYR A 116 15.12 -3.61 18.01
N LEU A 117 14.74 -4.87 18.02
CA LEU A 117 15.62 -5.93 18.51
C LEU A 117 16.86 -6.08 17.62
N MET A 118 16.70 -6.03 16.31
CA MET A 118 17.83 -6.07 15.37
C MET A 118 18.76 -4.87 15.50
N LYS A 119 18.22 -3.68 15.81
CA LYS A 119 19.03 -2.49 16.07
C LYS A 119 19.88 -2.64 17.33
N ALA A 120 19.32 -3.24 18.38
CA ALA A 120 20.01 -3.49 19.65
C ALA A 120 20.98 -4.67 19.57
N ASN A 121 20.60 -5.75 18.86
CA ASN A 121 21.45 -6.93 18.64
C ASN A 121 21.37 -7.39 17.17
N PRO A 122 22.30 -6.96 16.31
CA PRO A 122 22.35 -7.38 14.90
C PRO A 122 22.57 -8.88 14.68
N ALA A 123 23.00 -9.63 15.68
CA ALA A 123 23.18 -11.08 15.59
C ALA A 123 21.88 -11.87 15.80
N LEU A 124 20.81 -11.23 16.27
CA LEU A 124 19.56 -11.89 16.63
C LEU A 124 18.92 -12.71 15.48
N PRO A 125 18.92 -12.28 14.21
CA PRO A 125 18.43 -13.10 13.10
C PRO A 125 19.25 -14.41 12.93
N SER A 126 20.56 -14.38 13.21
CA SER A 126 21.41 -15.56 13.15
C SER A 126 21.15 -16.52 14.31
N LEU A 127 20.91 -15.99 15.51
CA LEU A 127 20.52 -16.78 16.68
C LEU A 127 19.16 -17.44 16.47
N LEU A 128 18.18 -16.67 15.97
CA LEU A 128 16.86 -17.20 15.64
C LEU A 128 16.94 -18.32 14.58
N LYS A 129 17.75 -18.12 13.54
CA LYS A 129 18.02 -19.17 12.54
C LYS A 129 18.58 -20.43 13.18
N GLN A 130 19.58 -20.32 14.09
CA GLN A 130 20.17 -21.48 14.77
C GLN A 130 19.12 -22.26 15.56
N GLU A 131 18.26 -21.59 16.29
CA GLU A 131 17.17 -22.22 17.04
C GLU A 131 16.14 -22.91 16.11
N ILE A 132 15.77 -22.28 15.01
CA ILE A 132 14.88 -22.88 13.99
C ILE A 132 15.52 -24.14 13.38
N ASP A 133 16.80 -24.08 12.99
CA ASP A 133 17.50 -25.19 12.37
C ASP A 133 17.70 -26.34 13.37
N LEU A 134 18.07 -26.04 14.62
CA LEU A 134 18.31 -27.04 15.68
C LEU A 134 17.04 -27.83 16.02
N ARG A 135 15.88 -27.17 16.03
CA ARG A 135 14.60 -27.79 16.39
C ARG A 135 13.79 -28.23 15.16
N GLY A 136 14.29 -27.99 13.97
CA GLY A 136 13.70 -28.46 12.73
C GLY A 136 13.90 -29.97 12.51
N ARG A 137 13.07 -30.52 11.64
CA ARG A 137 13.04 -31.98 11.29
C ARG A 137 14.39 -32.54 10.84
N THR A 138 15.21 -31.77 10.17
CA THR A 138 16.52 -32.16 9.64
C THR A 138 17.49 -32.58 10.74
N HIS A 139 17.26 -32.15 11.98
CA HIS A 139 18.08 -32.48 13.14
C HIS A 139 17.34 -33.35 14.20
N GLY A 140 16.21 -33.96 13.84
CA GLY A 140 15.41 -34.79 14.73
C GLY A 140 14.60 -34.02 15.78
N GLY A 141 14.43 -32.72 15.60
CA GLY A 141 13.65 -31.88 16.51
C GLY A 141 12.15 -32.15 16.42
N THR A 142 11.44 -31.99 17.55
CA THR A 142 10.01 -32.24 17.70
C THR A 142 9.24 -31.00 18.11
N SER A 143 9.82 -29.79 18.00
CA SER A 143 9.14 -28.57 18.41
C SER A 143 8.01 -28.19 17.45
N ASN A 144 6.90 -27.75 18.02
CA ASN A 144 5.71 -27.28 17.30
C ASN A 144 5.63 -25.74 17.22
N ALA A 145 6.73 -25.02 17.44
CA ALA A 145 6.75 -23.57 17.48
C ALA A 145 6.30 -22.95 16.15
N ARG A 146 5.40 -21.98 16.24
CA ARG A 146 4.88 -21.17 15.13
C ARG A 146 5.36 -19.72 15.32
N VAL A 147 6.61 -19.48 14.91
CA VAL A 147 7.30 -18.21 15.17
C VAL A 147 6.90 -17.17 14.11
N LEU A 148 6.37 -16.05 14.55
CA LEU A 148 6.07 -14.89 13.71
C LEU A 148 6.90 -13.70 14.17
N ILE A 149 7.66 -13.11 13.26
CA ILE A 149 8.26 -11.79 13.47
C ILE A 149 7.51 -10.74 12.66
N CYS A 150 7.37 -9.57 13.24
CA CYS A 150 6.65 -8.47 12.60
C CYS A 150 7.45 -7.17 12.63
N GLY A 151 7.27 -6.36 11.59
CA GLY A 151 7.84 -5.02 11.54
C GLY A 151 7.19 -4.12 10.50
N SER A 152 7.23 -2.82 10.77
CA SER A 152 6.68 -1.79 9.87
C SER A 152 7.71 -1.20 8.91
N ALA A 153 9.00 -1.32 9.20
CA ALA A 153 10.06 -0.88 8.30
C ALA A 153 10.22 -1.89 7.16
N LEU A 154 9.51 -1.69 6.05
CA LEU A 154 9.50 -2.61 4.91
C LEU A 154 10.90 -2.88 4.37
N SER A 155 11.75 -1.84 4.29
CA SER A 155 13.14 -1.96 3.86
C SER A 155 13.96 -2.90 4.76
N VAL A 156 13.76 -2.83 6.08
CA VAL A 156 14.44 -3.70 7.06
C VAL A 156 13.89 -5.11 6.98
N MET A 157 12.56 -5.28 6.96
CA MET A 157 11.92 -6.58 6.90
C MET A 157 12.24 -7.34 5.61
N GLY A 158 12.30 -6.64 4.46
CA GLY A 158 12.74 -7.22 3.20
C GLY A 158 14.19 -7.70 3.23
N LYS A 159 15.09 -6.98 3.91
CA LYS A 159 16.49 -7.37 4.07
C LYS A 159 16.67 -8.64 4.90
N ILE A 160 15.76 -8.94 5.84
CA ILE A 160 15.80 -10.16 6.69
C ILE A 160 15.72 -11.45 5.87
N LEU A 161 14.98 -11.41 4.74
CA LEU A 161 14.74 -12.58 3.89
C LEU A 161 15.49 -12.54 2.55
N SER A 162 16.23 -11.46 2.25
CA SER A 162 16.87 -11.25 0.96
C SER A 162 18.40 -11.51 0.97
N GLY A 163 18.99 -11.64 -0.21
CA GLY A 163 20.44 -11.74 -0.37
C GLY A 163 21.06 -12.92 0.38
N GLN A 164 22.01 -12.64 1.26
CA GLN A 164 22.69 -13.62 2.14
C GLN A 164 22.17 -13.58 3.58
N ALA A 165 20.98 -13.04 3.80
CA ALA A 165 20.40 -12.93 5.14
C ALA A 165 20.22 -14.31 5.80
N PRO A 166 20.46 -14.43 7.13
CA PRO A 166 20.41 -15.71 7.83
C PRO A 166 19.08 -16.46 7.71
N LEU A 167 17.95 -15.72 7.68
CA LEU A 167 16.61 -16.29 7.66
C LEU A 167 16.06 -16.53 6.24
N ARG A 168 16.85 -16.25 5.19
CA ARG A 168 16.46 -16.53 3.81
C ARG A 168 16.09 -18.00 3.61
N GLY A 169 14.92 -18.24 2.99
CA GLY A 169 14.42 -19.60 2.70
C GLY A 169 13.92 -20.36 3.92
N ARG A 170 13.78 -19.71 5.08
CA ARG A 170 13.21 -20.31 6.30
C ARG A 170 11.73 -19.93 6.49
N ALA A 171 11.30 -18.81 5.91
CA ALA A 171 9.92 -18.37 6.03
C ALA A 171 8.97 -19.28 5.23
N ARG A 172 7.93 -19.78 5.90
CA ARG A 172 6.79 -20.49 5.32
C ARG A 172 5.60 -19.56 5.08
N LEU A 173 5.58 -18.44 5.79
CA LEU A 173 4.62 -17.36 5.62
C LEU A 173 5.37 -16.04 5.44
N GLU A 174 5.11 -15.37 4.34
CA GLU A 174 5.52 -13.99 4.09
C GLU A 174 4.24 -13.19 3.82
N LEU A 175 3.75 -12.48 4.83
CA LEU A 175 2.49 -11.75 4.76
C LEU A 175 2.76 -10.25 4.81
N VAL A 176 2.35 -9.54 3.75
CA VAL A 176 2.42 -8.08 3.69
C VAL A 176 1.03 -7.50 3.89
N ILE A 177 0.80 -6.89 5.06
CA ILE A 177 -0.46 -6.21 5.35
C ILE A 177 -0.51 -4.90 4.55
N GLN A 178 -1.47 -4.82 3.64
CA GLN A 178 -1.71 -3.66 2.79
C GLN A 178 -2.73 -2.71 3.44
N SER A 179 -2.84 -1.48 2.92
CA SER A 179 -3.99 -0.62 3.20
C SER A 179 -5.29 -1.26 2.70
N LEU A 180 -6.42 -0.90 3.30
CA LEU A 180 -7.72 -1.35 2.82
C LEU A 180 -7.92 -0.89 1.37
N PRO A 181 -8.45 -1.76 0.49
CA PRO A 181 -8.85 -1.35 -0.85
C PRO A 181 -9.92 -0.26 -0.79
N TYR A 182 -10.03 0.56 -1.84
CA TYR A 182 -10.89 1.75 -1.82
C TYR A 182 -12.38 1.47 -1.51
N ARG A 183 -12.92 0.32 -1.93
CA ARG A 183 -14.30 -0.07 -1.60
C ARG A 183 -14.45 -0.44 -0.13
N ASP A 184 -13.50 -1.21 0.39
CA ASP A 184 -13.50 -1.61 1.79
C ASP A 184 -13.20 -0.41 2.69
N ALA A 185 -12.33 0.50 2.25
CA ALA A 185 -12.11 1.77 2.91
C ALA A 185 -13.38 2.63 2.98
N ALA A 186 -14.19 2.68 1.91
CA ALA A 186 -15.48 3.39 1.93
C ALA A 186 -16.44 2.81 2.98
N ALA A 187 -16.54 1.48 3.06
CA ALA A 187 -17.34 0.80 4.07
C ALA A 187 -16.78 1.02 5.48
N PHE A 188 -15.45 0.94 5.64
CA PHE A 188 -14.76 1.20 6.91
C PHE A 188 -15.03 2.62 7.41
N TRP A 189 -14.94 3.64 6.54
CA TRP A 189 -15.25 5.03 6.86
C TRP A 189 -16.75 5.31 7.01
N GLY A 190 -17.62 4.33 6.71
CA GLY A 190 -19.07 4.45 6.81
C GLY A 190 -19.69 5.41 5.78
N VAL A 191 -19.07 5.49 4.59
CA VAL A 191 -19.55 6.25 3.43
C VAL A 191 -19.74 5.37 2.18
N PRO A 192 -20.16 4.10 2.32
CA PRO A 192 -20.26 3.20 1.17
C PRO A 192 -21.36 3.64 0.21
N ASP A 193 -22.35 4.41 0.66
CA ASP A 193 -23.52 4.83 -0.12
C ASP A 193 -23.30 6.09 -0.97
N ASP A 194 -22.20 6.79 -0.76
CA ASP A 194 -21.79 7.96 -1.55
C ASP A 194 -20.40 7.71 -2.20
N PRO A 195 -20.37 7.13 -3.43
CA PRO A 195 -19.13 6.86 -4.13
C PRO A 195 -18.27 8.11 -4.40
N ARG A 196 -18.89 9.30 -4.55
CA ARG A 196 -18.16 10.53 -4.78
C ARG A 196 -17.46 10.98 -3.51
N LEU A 197 -18.17 11.00 -2.40
CA LEU A 197 -17.59 11.28 -1.08
C LEU A 197 -16.49 10.28 -0.72
N ALA A 198 -16.75 8.99 -0.93
CA ALA A 198 -15.80 7.91 -0.69
C ALA A 198 -14.49 8.10 -1.45
N ALA A 199 -14.55 8.44 -2.75
CA ALA A 199 -13.37 8.69 -3.56
C ALA A 199 -12.61 9.95 -3.11
N MET A 200 -13.32 11.03 -2.75
CA MET A 200 -12.71 12.27 -2.24
C MET A 200 -12.02 12.01 -0.89
N LEU A 201 -12.69 11.34 0.03
CA LEU A 201 -12.13 10.98 1.33
C LEU A 201 -10.90 10.09 1.18
N HIS A 202 -10.98 9.05 0.34
CA HIS A 202 -9.87 8.14 0.07
C HIS A 202 -8.67 8.85 -0.59
N SER A 203 -8.90 9.92 -1.34
CA SER A 203 -7.80 10.72 -1.93
C SER A 203 -6.98 11.49 -0.89
N VAL A 204 -7.50 11.65 0.33
CA VAL A 204 -6.83 12.33 1.45
C VAL A 204 -6.26 11.34 2.44
N VAL A 205 -7.07 10.41 2.94
CA VAL A 205 -6.69 9.50 4.04
C VAL A 205 -6.38 8.07 3.59
N GLY A 206 -6.67 7.72 2.34
CA GLY A 206 -6.45 6.38 1.83
C GLY A 206 -7.22 5.30 2.57
N GLY A 207 -6.68 4.07 2.50
CA GLY A 207 -7.23 2.91 3.18
C GLY A 207 -6.48 2.54 4.49
N THR A 208 -5.79 3.48 5.13
CA THR A 208 -5.01 3.25 6.36
C THR A 208 -5.94 3.30 7.59
N PRO A 209 -6.18 2.16 8.31
CA PRO A 209 -7.21 2.10 9.35
C PRO A 209 -6.99 3.07 10.52
N ALA A 210 -5.73 3.24 10.95
CA ALA A 210 -5.43 4.09 12.10
C ALA A 210 -5.83 5.56 11.89
N TYR A 211 -5.88 6.06 10.64
CA TYR A 211 -6.30 7.44 10.41
C TYR A 211 -7.71 7.69 10.88
N ARG A 212 -8.63 6.73 10.66
CA ARG A 212 -9.98 6.81 11.17
C ARG A 212 -10.06 6.60 12.69
N ASP A 213 -9.46 5.53 13.18
CA ASP A 213 -9.68 5.09 14.55
C ASP A 213 -8.85 5.85 15.58
N GLU A 214 -7.57 6.10 15.28
CA GLU A 214 -6.62 6.69 16.23
C GLU A 214 -6.47 8.21 16.04
N PHE A 215 -6.45 8.68 14.77
CA PHE A 215 -6.13 10.08 14.47
C PHE A 215 -7.33 11.01 14.48
N VAL A 216 -8.45 10.58 13.90
CA VAL A 216 -9.66 11.41 13.84
C VAL A 216 -10.83 10.84 14.65
N GLN A 217 -10.64 9.69 15.33
CA GLN A 217 -11.61 9.09 16.26
C GLN A 217 -13.01 8.92 15.65
N GLY A 218 -13.06 8.50 14.40
CA GLY A 218 -14.30 8.29 13.65
C GLY A 218 -14.92 9.55 13.03
N ASP A 219 -14.31 10.74 13.22
CA ASP A 219 -14.76 11.97 12.57
C ASP A 219 -14.63 11.84 11.04
N ARG A 220 -15.70 12.15 10.32
CA ARG A 220 -15.79 12.03 8.86
C ARG A 220 -16.75 13.05 8.28
N PRO A 221 -16.60 13.41 7.00
CA PRO A 221 -17.59 14.23 6.31
C PRO A 221 -18.91 13.44 6.15
N GLU A 222 -20.04 14.11 6.33
CA GLU A 222 -21.36 13.49 6.20
C GLU A 222 -21.87 13.49 4.75
N SER A 223 -21.39 14.42 3.92
CA SER A 223 -21.75 14.55 2.52
C SER A 223 -20.61 15.18 1.72
N VAL A 224 -20.77 15.23 0.37
CA VAL A 224 -19.82 15.93 -0.53
C VAL A 224 -19.72 17.41 -0.18
N GLU A 225 -20.83 18.04 0.22
CA GLU A 225 -20.87 19.46 0.59
C GLU A 225 -20.14 19.72 1.91
N ASP A 226 -20.14 18.74 2.82
CA ASP A 226 -19.45 18.82 4.11
C ASP A 226 -17.94 18.54 4.01
N PHE A 227 -17.50 17.92 2.92
CA PHE A 227 -16.11 17.51 2.74
C PHE A 227 -15.09 18.65 2.93
N ASP A 228 -15.38 19.82 2.35
CA ASP A 228 -14.48 20.98 2.43
C ASP A 228 -14.34 21.47 3.89
N ARG A 229 -15.44 21.50 4.64
CA ARG A 229 -15.45 21.81 6.08
C ARG A 229 -14.64 20.80 6.88
N TRP A 230 -14.83 19.51 6.63
CA TRP A 230 -14.10 18.44 7.29
C TRP A 230 -12.58 18.54 7.03
N VAL A 231 -12.16 18.79 5.78
CA VAL A 231 -10.75 18.99 5.46
C VAL A 231 -10.15 20.12 6.29
N VAL A 232 -10.86 21.26 6.38
CA VAL A 232 -10.38 22.44 7.13
C VAL A 232 -10.23 22.15 8.62
N HIS A 233 -11.25 21.54 9.25
CA HIS A 233 -11.29 21.35 10.70
C HIS A 233 -10.58 20.10 11.18
N THR A 234 -10.33 19.13 10.29
CA THR A 234 -9.71 17.85 10.66
C THR A 234 -8.29 17.74 10.11
N VAL A 235 -8.09 17.85 8.79
CA VAL A 235 -6.79 17.58 8.17
C VAL A 235 -5.86 18.79 8.22
N LEU A 236 -6.39 20.00 8.04
CA LEU A 236 -5.64 21.25 8.01
C LEU A 236 -5.57 21.96 9.37
N ASP A 237 -6.27 21.47 10.38
CA ASP A 237 -6.20 22.05 11.73
C ASP A 237 -4.94 21.62 12.46
N ARG A 238 -4.07 22.58 12.78
CA ARG A 238 -2.80 22.35 13.48
C ARG A 238 -2.94 21.70 14.86
N ARG A 239 -4.15 21.62 15.42
CA ARG A 239 -4.46 21.03 16.73
C ARG A 239 -4.68 19.52 16.64
N THR A 240 -4.97 18.98 15.45
CA THR A 240 -5.24 17.56 15.24
C THR A 240 -3.95 16.76 15.06
N SER A 241 -3.98 15.47 15.39
CA SER A 241 -2.82 14.58 15.23
C SER A 241 -2.53 14.31 13.76
N ILE A 242 -3.56 14.21 12.90
CA ILE A 242 -3.40 13.94 11.46
C ILE A 242 -2.68 15.07 10.72
N PHE A 243 -2.76 16.31 11.22
CA PHE A 243 -2.08 17.46 10.63
C PHE A 243 -0.57 17.26 10.46
N ARG A 244 0.08 16.64 11.44
CA ARG A 244 1.54 16.42 11.41
C ARG A 244 1.96 15.09 10.82
N GLU A 245 1.01 14.20 10.64
CA GLU A 245 1.25 12.83 10.25
C GLU A 245 1.99 12.71 8.92
N GLY A 246 1.56 13.43 7.87
CA GLY A 246 2.23 13.43 6.57
C GLY A 246 3.71 13.85 6.61
N ARG A 247 4.12 14.59 7.66
CA ARG A 247 5.50 14.96 7.91
C ARG A 247 6.25 13.88 8.70
N TYR A 248 5.60 13.26 9.69
CA TYR A 248 6.24 12.30 10.58
C TYR A 248 6.47 10.94 9.93
N LEU A 249 5.63 10.54 8.97
CA LEU A 249 5.78 9.27 8.25
C LEU A 249 7.17 9.04 7.67
N LEU A 250 7.84 10.09 7.16
CA LEU A 250 9.20 9.97 6.67
C LEU A 250 10.24 9.88 7.79
N ALA A 251 10.02 10.62 8.88
CA ALA A 251 10.97 10.65 10.00
C ALA A 251 11.00 9.30 10.76
N GLU A 252 9.97 8.48 10.61
CA GLU A 252 9.86 7.18 11.26
C GLU A 252 10.56 6.04 10.48
N GLU A 253 11.03 6.28 9.26
CA GLU A 253 11.71 5.27 8.45
C GLU A 253 13.22 5.27 8.73
N PRO A 254 13.80 4.14 9.23
CA PRO A 254 15.19 4.09 9.69
C PRO A 254 16.24 4.37 8.61
N ASP A 255 15.92 4.06 7.34
CA ASP A 255 16.82 4.26 6.21
C ASP A 255 16.82 5.72 5.70
N ILE A 256 15.93 6.57 6.20
CA ILE A 256 15.85 7.99 5.83
C ILE A 256 16.70 8.83 6.78
N ARG A 257 17.94 9.14 6.36
CA ARG A 257 18.90 9.92 7.18
C ARG A 257 18.77 11.44 7.01
N ASP A 258 18.41 11.90 5.81
CA ASP A 258 18.17 13.31 5.49
C ASP A 258 16.74 13.51 4.95
N PRO A 259 15.75 13.71 5.82
CA PRO A 259 14.35 13.84 5.40
C PRO A 259 14.11 14.97 4.39
N ALA A 260 14.95 16.01 4.35
CA ALA A 260 14.74 17.17 3.48
C ALA A 260 14.79 16.80 2.00
N LEU A 261 15.77 15.97 1.58
CA LEU A 261 15.90 15.52 0.20
C LEU A 261 14.73 14.61 -0.20
N TYR A 262 14.33 13.69 0.68
CA TYR A 262 13.19 12.81 0.43
C TYR A 262 11.86 13.57 0.30
N HIS A 263 11.64 14.57 1.16
CA HIS A 263 10.50 15.48 1.01
C HIS A 263 10.54 16.24 -0.32
N SER A 264 11.71 16.64 -0.80
CA SER A 264 11.85 17.34 -2.08
C SER A 264 11.52 16.42 -3.27
N VAL A 265 11.96 15.16 -3.22
CA VAL A 265 11.60 14.13 -4.22
C VAL A 265 10.08 13.90 -4.25
N LEU A 266 9.46 13.69 -3.09
CA LEU A 266 8.00 13.50 -3.00
C LEU A 266 7.24 14.75 -3.46
N SER A 267 7.73 15.95 -3.16
CA SER A 267 7.13 17.21 -3.63
C SER A 267 7.18 17.34 -5.15
N ALA A 268 8.29 16.95 -5.79
CA ALA A 268 8.41 16.93 -7.24
C ALA A 268 7.37 15.98 -7.86
N VAL A 269 7.21 14.78 -7.30
CA VAL A 269 6.23 13.80 -7.77
C VAL A 269 4.80 14.35 -7.60
N ALA A 270 4.46 14.90 -6.44
CA ALA A 270 3.15 15.49 -6.16
C ALA A 270 2.85 16.70 -7.07
N ALA A 271 3.86 17.45 -7.50
CA ALA A 271 3.72 18.53 -8.48
C ALA A 271 3.50 18.01 -9.94
N GLY A 272 3.68 16.70 -10.18
CA GLY A 272 3.52 16.07 -11.50
C GLY A 272 4.84 15.81 -12.23
N ASN A 273 6.00 16.11 -11.63
CA ASN A 273 7.32 15.77 -12.16
C ASN A 273 7.64 14.32 -11.76
N ASN A 274 7.05 13.36 -12.44
CA ASN A 274 7.02 11.96 -12.03
C ASN A 274 7.97 11.04 -12.79
N THR A 275 8.82 11.58 -13.68
CA THR A 275 9.91 10.83 -14.30
C THR A 275 11.22 11.10 -13.57
N TRP A 276 12.19 10.18 -13.68
CA TRP A 276 13.50 10.33 -13.05
C TRP A 276 14.15 11.69 -13.38
N GLY A 277 14.25 12.03 -14.67
CA GLY A 277 14.80 13.32 -15.10
C GLY A 277 13.93 14.52 -14.69
N GLY A 278 12.61 14.37 -14.69
CA GLY A 278 11.68 15.40 -14.24
C GLY A 278 11.82 15.72 -12.75
N ILE A 279 11.96 14.68 -11.90
CA ILE A 279 12.20 14.83 -10.47
C ILE A 279 13.53 15.54 -10.23
N ALA A 280 14.63 15.04 -10.85
CA ALA A 280 15.97 15.63 -10.70
C ALA A 280 16.00 17.10 -11.13
N GLY A 281 15.42 17.42 -12.30
CA GLY A 281 15.33 18.80 -12.80
C GLY A 281 14.51 19.72 -11.91
N HIS A 282 13.39 19.22 -11.34
CA HIS A 282 12.54 20.02 -10.45
C HIS A 282 13.23 20.42 -9.15
N ILE A 283 14.04 19.52 -8.58
CA ILE A 283 14.76 19.77 -7.31
C ILE A 283 16.17 20.34 -7.49
N GLY A 284 16.62 20.51 -8.74
CA GLY A 284 17.94 21.07 -9.04
C GLY A 284 19.12 20.12 -8.79
N TYR A 285 18.88 18.80 -8.85
CA TYR A 285 19.91 17.77 -8.66
C TYR A 285 20.23 17.05 -9.98
N ARG A 286 21.40 16.37 -10.03
CA ARG A 286 21.70 15.45 -11.13
C ARG A 286 20.90 14.16 -10.95
N SER A 287 20.55 13.51 -12.05
CA SER A 287 19.80 12.24 -12.00
C SER A 287 20.52 11.14 -11.20
N SER A 288 21.86 11.11 -11.20
CA SER A 288 22.66 10.17 -10.39
C SER A 288 22.43 10.34 -8.88
N ASP A 289 22.21 11.58 -8.42
CA ASP A 289 22.20 11.91 -7.01
C ASP A 289 20.86 11.58 -6.34
N ILE A 290 19.79 11.39 -7.12
CA ILE A 290 18.46 11.00 -6.62
C ILE A 290 18.19 9.50 -6.71
N ALA A 291 19.12 8.70 -7.27
CA ALA A 291 18.94 7.24 -7.38
C ALA A 291 18.71 6.58 -6.03
N HIS A 292 19.55 6.90 -5.05
CA HIS A 292 19.42 6.35 -3.71
C HIS A 292 18.13 6.77 -3.00
N PRO A 293 17.75 8.07 -2.94
CA PRO A 293 16.46 8.47 -2.38
C PRO A 293 15.25 7.80 -3.04
N LEU A 294 15.23 7.63 -4.35
CA LEU A 294 14.14 6.94 -5.05
C LEU A 294 14.03 5.47 -4.61
N ASN A 295 15.16 4.74 -4.59
CA ASN A 295 15.17 3.34 -4.16
C ASN A 295 14.71 3.19 -2.71
N VAL A 296 15.20 4.04 -1.80
CA VAL A 296 14.77 4.00 -0.38
C VAL A 296 13.27 4.27 -0.26
N LEU A 297 12.73 5.25 -0.97
CA LEU A 297 11.28 5.53 -0.95
C LEU A 297 10.45 4.38 -1.56
N GLU A 298 10.97 3.68 -2.57
CA GLU A 298 10.37 2.45 -3.10
C GLU A 298 10.42 1.32 -2.06
N ASP A 299 11.58 1.08 -1.46
CA ASP A 299 11.77 0.03 -0.44
C ASP A 299 10.90 0.27 0.81
N CYS A 300 10.66 1.53 1.18
CA CYS A 300 9.74 1.90 2.26
C CYS A 300 8.25 1.85 1.84
N GLY A 301 7.94 1.54 0.58
CA GLY A 301 6.58 1.52 0.06
C GLY A 301 5.90 2.90 0.00
N LEU A 302 6.67 3.98 -0.03
CA LEU A 302 6.18 5.36 -0.13
C LEU A 302 6.09 5.85 -1.57
N LEU A 303 6.94 5.30 -2.46
CA LEU A 303 6.84 5.46 -3.90
C LEU A 303 6.57 4.12 -4.59
N VAL A 304 5.81 4.18 -5.66
CA VAL A 304 5.60 3.09 -6.61
C VAL A 304 6.24 3.47 -7.93
N ARG A 305 7.09 2.59 -8.44
CA ARG A 305 7.68 2.70 -9.76
C ARG A 305 6.78 2.02 -10.78
N GLU A 306 6.21 2.77 -11.68
CA GLU A 306 5.31 2.30 -12.73
C GLU A 306 6.01 2.34 -14.09
N LYS A 307 5.92 1.25 -14.85
CA LYS A 307 6.41 1.22 -16.24
C LYS A 307 5.35 1.80 -17.17
N ASP A 308 5.79 2.51 -18.21
CA ASP A 308 4.87 2.94 -19.26
C ASP A 308 4.45 1.70 -20.09
N ALA A 309 3.13 1.50 -20.25
CA ALA A 309 2.58 0.31 -20.93
C ALA A 309 3.08 0.13 -22.36
N PHE A 310 3.44 1.23 -23.07
CA PHE A 310 3.74 1.23 -24.50
C PHE A 310 5.14 1.75 -24.83
N ARG A 311 5.93 2.17 -23.84
CA ARG A 311 7.30 2.69 -24.03
C ARG A 311 8.27 1.95 -23.13
N SER A 312 9.03 1.04 -23.73
CA SER A 312 10.12 0.34 -23.02
C SER A 312 11.14 1.34 -22.46
N GLY A 313 11.56 1.12 -21.21
CA GLY A 313 12.56 1.98 -20.56
C GLY A 313 12.02 3.28 -19.97
N ARG A 314 10.76 3.66 -20.21
CA ARG A 314 10.13 4.80 -19.55
C ARG A 314 9.46 4.35 -18.26
N THR A 315 9.85 4.98 -17.16
CA THR A 315 9.26 4.76 -15.85
C THR A 315 8.70 6.06 -15.28
N ARG A 316 7.64 5.94 -14.51
CA ARG A 316 7.04 7.03 -13.73
C ARG A 316 7.01 6.64 -12.26
N TYR A 317 7.01 7.62 -11.39
CA TYR A 317 6.89 7.43 -9.95
C TYR A 317 5.58 8.02 -9.46
N ARG A 318 4.92 7.28 -8.59
CA ARG A 318 3.68 7.71 -7.92
C ARG A 318 3.86 7.56 -6.40
N ILE A 319 3.35 8.53 -5.64
CA ILE A 319 3.28 8.40 -4.19
C ILE A 319 2.21 7.35 -3.86
N ALA A 320 2.58 6.37 -3.04
CA ALA A 320 1.68 5.27 -2.66
C ALA A 320 0.64 5.69 -1.62
N GLU A 321 1.00 6.62 -0.72
CA GLU A 321 0.16 7.06 0.38
C GLU A 321 -0.59 8.34 0.04
N PRO A 322 -1.95 8.33 0.00
CA PRO A 322 -2.75 9.51 -0.28
C PRO A 322 -2.45 10.68 0.65
N LEU A 323 -2.32 10.46 1.96
CA LEU A 323 -2.03 11.52 2.92
C LEU A 323 -0.70 12.21 2.64
N ILE A 324 0.32 11.47 2.18
CA ILE A 324 1.60 12.08 1.76
C ILE A 324 1.39 12.92 0.49
N THR A 325 0.61 12.43 -0.46
CA THR A 325 0.27 13.21 -1.67
C THR A 325 -0.43 14.52 -1.30
N PHE A 326 -1.44 14.44 -0.43
CA PHE A 326 -2.15 15.62 0.08
C PHE A 326 -1.21 16.57 0.84
N TYR A 327 -0.38 16.04 1.73
CA TYR A 327 0.61 16.84 2.46
C TYR A 327 1.57 17.57 1.52
N GLN A 328 2.16 16.88 0.55
CA GLN A 328 3.15 17.49 -0.36
C GLN A 328 2.53 18.49 -1.32
N ALA A 329 1.31 18.21 -1.83
CA ALA A 329 0.65 19.06 -2.81
C ALA A 329 -0.06 20.28 -2.18
N ILE A 330 -0.62 20.13 -0.98
CA ILE A 330 -1.50 21.11 -0.36
C ILE A 330 -0.87 21.73 0.89
N MET A 331 -0.45 20.92 1.87
CA MET A 331 -0.07 21.42 3.17
C MET A 331 1.35 22.02 3.20
N ARG A 332 2.31 21.33 2.61
CA ARG A 332 3.72 21.72 2.68
C ARG A 332 4.00 23.08 2.05
N PRO A 333 3.45 23.43 0.87
CA PRO A 333 3.64 24.77 0.29
C PRO A 333 3.06 25.90 1.15
N GLU A 334 2.04 25.60 1.93
CA GLU A 334 1.25 26.54 2.73
C GLU A 334 1.53 26.41 4.25
N TRP A 335 2.63 25.73 4.60
CA TRP A 335 2.90 25.33 5.98
C TRP A 335 2.94 26.48 6.99
N SER A 336 3.46 27.65 6.58
CA SER A 336 3.50 28.84 7.41
C SER A 336 2.11 29.36 7.75
N ASP A 337 1.22 29.46 6.75
CA ASP A 337 -0.13 29.95 6.92
C ASP A 337 -0.99 28.99 7.74
N LEU A 338 -0.82 27.68 7.51
CA LEU A 338 -1.44 26.66 8.36
C LEU A 338 -0.95 26.74 9.81
N GLY A 339 0.33 27.04 10.02
CA GLY A 339 0.90 27.30 11.33
C GLY A 339 0.31 28.51 12.03
N LEU A 340 -0.15 29.51 11.29
CA LEU A 340 -0.87 30.68 11.80
C LEU A 340 -2.37 30.43 12.05
N GLY A 341 -2.90 29.27 11.62
CA GLY A 341 -4.31 28.90 11.79
C GLY A 341 -5.21 29.37 10.64
N LEU A 342 -4.66 29.68 9.47
CA LEU A 342 -5.39 30.17 8.29
C LEU A 342 -5.86 29.00 7.38
N ALA A 343 -6.37 27.93 7.98
CA ALA A 343 -6.76 26.71 7.27
C ALA A 343 -7.86 26.95 6.21
N GLU A 344 -8.85 27.81 6.48
CA GLU A 344 -9.92 28.15 5.55
C GLU A 344 -9.41 28.86 4.30
N GLU A 345 -8.54 29.86 4.46
CA GLU A 345 -7.92 30.59 3.35
C GLU A 345 -7.03 29.69 2.52
N VAL A 346 -6.23 28.87 3.18
CA VAL A 346 -5.37 27.88 2.53
C VAL A 346 -6.20 26.91 1.71
N TRP A 347 -7.27 26.34 2.28
CA TRP A 347 -8.11 25.41 1.55
C TRP A 347 -8.80 26.08 0.35
N ARG A 348 -9.40 27.25 0.53
CA ARG A 348 -10.06 27.98 -0.53
C ARG A 348 -9.16 28.22 -1.74
N ARG A 349 -7.91 28.66 -1.54
CA ARG A 349 -6.95 28.91 -2.63
C ARG A 349 -6.32 27.61 -3.18
N SER A 350 -6.32 26.53 -2.42
CA SER A 350 -5.71 25.23 -2.81
C SER A 350 -6.73 24.26 -3.43
N ARG A 351 -8.03 24.56 -3.40
CA ARG A 351 -9.10 23.66 -3.86
C ARG A 351 -8.91 23.18 -5.30
N GLN A 352 -8.53 24.08 -6.21
CA GLN A 352 -8.25 23.74 -7.61
C GLN A 352 -6.98 22.87 -7.74
N ARG A 353 -5.97 23.13 -6.90
CA ARG A 353 -4.75 22.31 -6.83
C ARG A 353 -5.07 20.91 -6.31
N PHE A 354 -5.94 20.80 -5.31
CA PHE A 354 -6.44 19.51 -4.84
C PHE A 354 -7.09 18.70 -5.96
N LEU A 355 -8.00 19.28 -6.71
CA LEU A 355 -8.66 18.59 -7.83
C LEU A 355 -7.68 18.13 -8.89
N SER A 356 -6.68 18.94 -9.25
CA SER A 356 -5.76 18.65 -10.35
C SER A 356 -4.53 17.81 -9.95
N LYS A 357 -4.05 17.91 -8.70
CA LYS A 357 -2.79 17.28 -8.26
C LYS A 357 -3.00 16.14 -7.28
N VAL A 358 -4.15 16.07 -6.63
CA VAL A 358 -4.48 15.00 -5.69
C VAL A 358 -5.59 14.13 -6.27
N MET A 359 -6.78 14.69 -6.45
CA MET A 359 -7.97 13.93 -6.80
C MET A 359 -7.91 13.30 -8.20
N GLY A 360 -7.48 14.04 -9.23
CA GLY A 360 -7.37 13.54 -10.61
C GLY A 360 -6.44 12.33 -10.70
N PRO A 361 -5.15 12.43 -10.33
CA PRO A 361 -4.22 11.30 -10.31
C PRO A 361 -4.66 10.15 -9.42
N HIS A 362 -5.34 10.46 -8.31
CA HIS A 362 -5.90 9.44 -7.43
C HIS A 362 -7.03 8.66 -8.12
N PHE A 363 -7.93 9.35 -8.80
CA PHE A 363 -9.01 8.72 -9.55
C PHE A 363 -8.50 7.80 -10.66
N GLU A 364 -7.46 8.20 -11.41
CA GLU A 364 -6.77 7.33 -12.38
C GLU A 364 -6.25 6.04 -11.71
N THR A 365 -5.74 6.16 -10.47
CA THR A 365 -5.28 4.99 -9.70
C THR A 365 -6.43 4.07 -9.32
N LEU A 366 -7.57 4.62 -8.86
CA LEU A 366 -8.79 3.83 -8.58
C LEU A 366 -9.30 3.12 -9.82
N CYS A 367 -9.27 3.77 -10.99
CA CYS A 367 -9.67 3.17 -12.27
C CYS A 367 -8.75 2.00 -12.66
N ARG A 368 -7.42 2.12 -12.44
CA ARG A 368 -6.48 1.01 -12.67
C ARG A 368 -6.72 -0.15 -11.70
N GLU A 369 -7.02 0.13 -10.44
CA GLU A 369 -7.36 -0.90 -9.46
C GLU A 369 -8.68 -1.61 -9.82
N TYR A 370 -9.68 -0.86 -10.26
CA TYR A 370 -10.93 -1.41 -10.81
C TYR A 370 -10.65 -2.34 -12.00
N ALA A 371 -9.88 -1.88 -12.97
CA ALA A 371 -9.54 -2.65 -14.16
C ALA A 371 -8.77 -3.95 -13.83
N LEU A 372 -7.91 -3.92 -12.80
CA LEU A 372 -7.20 -5.10 -12.33
C LEU A 372 -8.16 -6.13 -11.69
N ARG A 373 -9.13 -5.68 -10.90
CA ARG A 373 -10.06 -6.55 -10.16
C ARG A 373 -11.17 -7.12 -11.05
N HIS A 374 -11.74 -6.28 -11.91
CA HIS A 374 -12.89 -6.61 -12.75
C HIS A 374 -12.52 -6.90 -14.20
N GLY A 375 -11.25 -6.93 -14.53
CA GLY A 375 -10.78 -7.07 -15.90
C GLY A 375 -11.16 -8.40 -16.57
N ARG A 376 -11.33 -9.46 -15.81
CA ARG A 376 -11.80 -10.74 -16.36
C ARG A 376 -13.25 -10.67 -16.83
N GLU A 377 -14.09 -9.90 -16.16
CA GLU A 377 -15.50 -9.71 -16.49
C GLU A 377 -15.66 -8.85 -17.75
N HIS A 378 -14.80 -7.81 -17.90
CA HIS A 378 -14.95 -6.80 -18.94
C HIS A 378 -14.03 -6.97 -20.14
N PHE A 379 -12.85 -7.59 -19.97
CA PHE A 379 -11.79 -7.58 -20.98
C PHE A 379 -11.43 -8.96 -21.54
N GLY A 380 -12.29 -9.98 -21.28
CA GLY A 380 -12.19 -11.30 -21.86
C GLY A 380 -11.30 -12.29 -21.08
N GLU A 381 -11.44 -13.59 -21.43
CA GLU A 381 -10.88 -14.73 -20.70
C GLU A 381 -9.35 -14.90 -20.83
N GLY A 382 -8.68 -14.16 -21.70
CA GLY A 382 -7.26 -14.36 -21.99
C GLY A 382 -6.27 -13.92 -20.91
N GLY A 383 -6.76 -13.61 -19.71
CA GLY A 383 -5.95 -13.19 -18.55
C GLY A 383 -5.45 -11.74 -18.62
N ILE A 384 -5.17 -11.19 -17.43
CA ILE A 384 -4.55 -9.87 -17.27
C ILE A 384 -3.09 -10.08 -16.93
N GLY A 385 -2.19 -9.60 -17.79
CA GLY A 385 -0.75 -9.61 -17.53
C GLY A 385 -0.27 -8.36 -16.79
N GLU A 386 -0.82 -7.19 -17.15
CA GLU A 386 -0.40 -5.91 -16.58
C GLU A 386 -1.50 -4.86 -16.71
N VAL A 387 -1.67 -4.02 -15.69
CA VAL A 387 -2.48 -2.79 -15.74
C VAL A 387 -1.58 -1.62 -15.42
N ALA A 388 -1.45 -0.67 -16.36
CA ALA A 388 -0.56 0.47 -16.22
C ALA A 388 -1.09 1.70 -16.98
N ALA A 389 -0.52 2.87 -16.73
CA ALA A 389 -0.69 4.00 -17.63
C ALA A 389 0.30 3.90 -18.81
N GLY A 390 -0.03 4.49 -19.94
CA GLY A 390 0.85 4.48 -21.11
C GLY A 390 0.74 5.71 -21.99
N THR A 391 1.71 5.89 -22.87
CA THR A 391 1.72 6.99 -23.83
C THR A 391 1.94 6.44 -25.24
N VAL A 392 0.98 6.70 -26.13
CA VAL A 392 1.01 6.32 -27.54
C VAL A 392 1.42 7.52 -28.38
N ALA A 393 2.51 7.41 -29.15
CA ALA A 393 2.90 8.48 -30.06
C ALA A 393 2.04 8.45 -31.32
N ASP A 394 1.52 9.60 -31.72
CA ASP A 394 0.88 9.83 -33.01
C ASP A 394 1.83 10.64 -33.91
N PRO A 395 2.59 9.99 -34.80
CA PRO A 395 3.56 10.66 -35.65
C PRO A 395 2.90 11.55 -36.71
N VAL A 396 1.68 11.25 -37.12
CA VAL A 396 0.93 12.03 -38.13
C VAL A 396 0.48 13.34 -37.53
N ALA A 397 -0.15 13.30 -36.37
CA ALA A 397 -0.57 14.49 -35.66
C ALA A 397 0.58 15.20 -34.90
N ARG A 398 1.77 14.62 -34.85
CA ARG A 398 2.95 15.09 -34.09
C ARG A 398 2.63 15.32 -32.61
N THR A 399 1.77 14.46 -32.04
CA THR A 399 1.29 14.54 -30.65
C THR A 399 1.48 13.22 -29.94
N GLN A 400 1.02 13.18 -28.70
CA GLN A 400 0.99 11.97 -27.90
C GLN A 400 -0.41 11.80 -27.30
N ILE A 401 -0.86 10.54 -27.23
CA ILE A 401 -2.11 10.17 -26.59
C ILE A 401 -1.73 9.50 -25.27
N ASP A 402 -2.06 10.13 -24.15
CA ASP A 402 -1.94 9.50 -22.86
C ASP A 402 -3.16 8.59 -22.64
N VAL A 403 -2.88 7.38 -22.18
CA VAL A 403 -3.84 6.34 -21.80
C VAL A 403 -3.72 6.15 -20.29
N ASP A 404 -4.76 6.50 -19.55
CA ASP A 404 -4.73 6.51 -18.08
C ASP A 404 -4.83 5.09 -17.51
N VAL A 405 -5.52 4.17 -18.24
CA VAL A 405 -5.72 2.78 -17.87
C VAL A 405 -5.49 1.88 -19.09
N ALA A 406 -4.33 1.28 -19.20
CA ALA A 406 -4.02 0.27 -20.21
C ALA A 406 -4.02 -1.12 -19.56
N VAL A 407 -4.82 -2.04 -20.09
CA VAL A 407 -4.85 -3.45 -19.67
C VAL A 407 -4.20 -4.28 -20.75
N LEU A 408 -3.08 -4.91 -20.41
CA LEU A 408 -2.30 -5.75 -21.32
C LEU A 408 -2.45 -7.22 -20.95
N GLY A 409 -2.54 -8.08 -21.94
CA GLY A 409 -2.48 -9.54 -21.75
C GLY A 409 -1.07 -9.99 -21.30
N PRO A 410 -0.92 -11.26 -20.89
CA PRO A 410 0.38 -11.86 -20.66
C PRO A 410 1.29 -11.72 -21.87
N ALA A 411 2.58 -11.55 -21.64
CA ALA A 411 3.58 -11.48 -22.69
C ALA A 411 4.13 -12.88 -23.00
N TYR A 412 4.01 -13.32 -24.23
CA TYR A 412 4.61 -14.57 -24.70
C TYR A 412 5.70 -14.29 -25.74
N PRO A 413 6.84 -14.99 -25.68
CA PRO A 413 7.94 -14.80 -26.64
C PRO A 413 7.47 -15.08 -28.09
N GLY A 414 7.69 -14.10 -28.97
CA GLY A 414 7.38 -14.24 -30.42
C GLY A 414 5.91 -13.95 -30.78
N GLU A 415 5.04 -13.68 -29.81
CA GLU A 415 3.65 -13.33 -30.08
C GLU A 415 3.37 -11.84 -29.90
N PRO A 416 2.48 -11.24 -30.72
CA PRO A 416 2.00 -9.88 -30.48
C PRO A 416 1.33 -9.77 -29.12
N ARG A 417 1.74 -8.77 -28.31
CA ARG A 417 1.14 -8.56 -27.01
C ARG A 417 -0.30 -8.04 -27.15
N ALA A 418 -1.25 -8.71 -26.55
CA ALA A 418 -2.66 -8.31 -26.61
C ALA A 418 -2.89 -7.04 -25.76
N VAL A 419 -3.57 -6.05 -26.33
CA VAL A 419 -4.14 -4.91 -25.62
C VAL A 419 -5.60 -5.24 -25.31
N ARG A 420 -5.90 -5.56 -24.06
CA ARG A 420 -7.25 -5.94 -23.59
C ARG A 420 -8.15 -4.73 -23.43
N SER A 421 -7.61 -3.62 -22.90
CA SER A 421 -8.37 -2.38 -22.77
C SER A 421 -7.45 -1.15 -22.87
N LEU A 422 -8.03 -0.09 -23.40
CA LEU A 422 -7.50 1.28 -23.34
C LEU A 422 -8.53 2.17 -22.67
N GLY A 423 -8.13 2.90 -21.64
CA GLY A 423 -9.03 3.72 -20.83
C GLY A 423 -8.53 5.13 -20.62
N GLU A 424 -9.48 6.08 -20.62
CA GLU A 424 -9.29 7.46 -20.20
C GLU A 424 -10.13 7.74 -18.95
N ALA A 425 -9.53 8.40 -17.94
CA ALA A 425 -10.16 8.70 -16.66
C ALA A 425 -10.29 10.21 -16.46
N LYS A 426 -11.50 10.70 -16.11
CA LYS A 426 -11.79 12.11 -15.83
C LYS A 426 -12.63 12.24 -14.56
N TRP A 427 -12.08 12.94 -13.56
CA TRP A 427 -12.78 13.14 -12.29
C TRP A 427 -13.88 14.18 -12.36
N ASP A 428 -13.56 15.38 -12.87
CA ASP A 428 -14.39 16.57 -12.68
C ASP A 428 -14.97 17.12 -14.00
N LYS A 429 -14.89 16.33 -15.07
CA LYS A 429 -15.39 16.71 -16.39
C LYS A 429 -16.32 15.65 -16.94
N LEU A 430 -17.45 16.09 -17.48
CA LEU A 430 -18.33 15.25 -18.25
C LEU A 430 -17.56 14.70 -19.47
N MET A 431 -17.60 13.39 -19.66
CA MET A 431 -16.95 12.76 -20.81
C MET A 431 -17.86 12.76 -22.04
N SER A 432 -17.28 12.94 -23.21
CA SER A 432 -17.95 13.04 -24.50
C SER A 432 -17.37 12.05 -25.51
N VAL A 433 -18.02 11.92 -26.67
CA VAL A 433 -17.58 11.06 -27.78
C VAL A 433 -16.11 11.30 -28.17
N ARG A 434 -15.59 12.52 -28.03
CA ARG A 434 -14.18 12.85 -28.31
C ARG A 434 -13.18 12.02 -27.51
N HIS A 435 -13.52 11.63 -26.29
CA HIS A 435 -12.66 10.76 -25.45
C HIS A 435 -12.60 9.35 -26.04
N LEU A 436 -13.76 8.82 -26.49
CA LEU A 436 -13.83 7.52 -27.15
C LEU A 436 -13.08 7.51 -28.48
N GLU A 437 -13.23 8.57 -29.30
CA GLU A 437 -12.50 8.73 -30.57
C GLU A 437 -10.97 8.76 -30.37
N ARG A 438 -10.54 9.43 -29.30
CA ARG A 438 -9.11 9.45 -28.90
C ARG A 438 -8.59 8.07 -28.54
N LEU A 439 -9.37 7.25 -27.84
CA LEU A 439 -9.04 5.87 -27.53
C LEU A 439 -9.04 4.98 -28.78
N ARG A 440 -10.00 5.15 -29.70
CA ARG A 440 -10.02 4.48 -31.00
C ARG A 440 -8.74 4.80 -31.78
N ARG A 441 -8.34 6.07 -31.80
CA ARG A 441 -7.07 6.47 -32.45
C ARG A 441 -5.84 5.81 -31.80
N ALA A 442 -5.80 5.74 -30.46
CA ALA A 442 -4.72 5.05 -29.75
C ALA A 442 -4.66 3.56 -30.09
N ARG A 443 -5.79 2.87 -30.15
CA ARG A 443 -5.92 1.47 -30.55
C ARG A 443 -5.35 1.24 -31.96
N ASP A 444 -5.76 2.07 -32.93
CA ASP A 444 -5.33 1.92 -34.33
C ASP A 444 -3.81 2.14 -34.47
N LEU A 445 -3.25 3.09 -33.73
CA LEU A 445 -1.81 3.34 -33.69
C LEU A 445 -1.03 2.16 -33.04
N LEU A 446 -1.60 1.50 -32.03
CA LEU A 446 -0.99 0.33 -31.40
C LEU A 446 -1.07 -0.89 -32.31
N SER A 447 -2.19 -1.08 -33.04
CA SER A 447 -2.31 -2.10 -34.08
C SER A 447 -1.24 -1.95 -35.15
N ALA A 448 -1.03 -0.73 -35.64
CA ALA A 448 0.02 -0.41 -36.60
C ALA A 448 1.46 -0.66 -36.06
N LYS A 449 1.63 -0.70 -34.74
CA LYS A 449 2.91 -1.05 -34.06
C LYS A 449 3.06 -2.54 -33.78
N GLY A 450 2.09 -3.39 -34.20
CA GLY A 450 2.17 -4.83 -34.05
C GLY A 450 1.60 -5.37 -32.73
N TYR A 451 0.81 -4.58 -31.98
CA TYR A 451 0.02 -5.09 -30.87
C TYR A 451 -1.23 -5.80 -31.40
N GLU A 452 -1.67 -6.83 -30.68
CA GLU A 452 -2.97 -7.46 -30.92
C GLU A 452 -4.08 -6.62 -30.30
N THR A 453 -4.94 -6.03 -31.12
CA THR A 453 -5.97 -5.07 -30.70
C THR A 453 -7.38 -5.40 -31.16
N SER A 454 -7.62 -6.56 -31.78
CA SER A 454 -8.94 -6.91 -32.37
C SER A 454 -10.04 -6.99 -31.30
N GLY A 455 -9.69 -7.43 -30.08
CA GLY A 455 -10.61 -7.53 -28.93
C GLY A 455 -10.46 -6.40 -27.92
N THR A 456 -9.85 -5.26 -28.27
CA THR A 456 -9.59 -4.17 -27.32
C THR A 456 -10.88 -3.45 -26.93
N VAL A 457 -11.18 -3.42 -25.64
CA VAL A 457 -12.26 -2.62 -25.05
C VAL A 457 -11.78 -1.20 -24.81
N LEU A 458 -12.62 -0.23 -25.20
CA LEU A 458 -12.35 1.21 -25.01
C LEU A 458 -13.15 1.72 -23.82
N ALA A 459 -12.49 1.96 -22.70
CA ALA A 459 -13.14 2.28 -21.43
C ALA A 459 -13.08 3.77 -21.12
N CYS A 460 -14.23 4.39 -20.87
CA CYS A 460 -14.34 5.75 -20.35
C CYS A 460 -14.70 5.69 -18.87
N TYR A 461 -13.80 6.18 -17.99
CA TYR A 461 -14.01 6.24 -16.55
C TYR A 461 -14.34 7.68 -16.15
N SER A 462 -15.50 7.91 -15.55
CA SER A 462 -15.93 9.28 -15.22
C SER A 462 -16.43 9.45 -13.80
N GLY A 463 -15.87 10.46 -13.10
CA GLY A 463 -16.39 10.94 -11.82
C GLY A 463 -17.58 11.89 -11.96
N ALA A 464 -17.76 12.51 -13.14
CA ALA A 464 -18.83 13.48 -13.41
C ALA A 464 -19.94 12.95 -14.34
N GLY A 465 -19.76 11.72 -14.87
CA GLY A 465 -20.71 11.09 -15.80
C GLY A 465 -20.37 11.32 -17.27
N PHE A 466 -21.33 11.01 -18.14
CA PHE A 466 -21.18 10.96 -19.60
C PHE A 466 -22.28 11.78 -20.25
N ASP A 467 -21.99 12.46 -21.36
CA ASP A 467 -23.00 13.13 -22.14
C ASP A 467 -23.89 12.10 -22.92
N ASP A 468 -25.02 12.58 -23.44
CA ASP A 468 -25.98 11.73 -24.11
C ASP A 468 -25.43 11.16 -25.43
N ASP A 469 -24.59 11.90 -26.13
CA ASP A 469 -23.96 11.47 -27.36
C ASP A 469 -23.01 10.30 -27.11
N LEU A 470 -22.18 10.35 -26.06
CA LEU A 470 -21.29 9.27 -25.68
C LEU A 470 -22.06 8.04 -25.20
N ARG A 471 -23.16 8.22 -24.44
CA ARG A 471 -24.05 7.10 -24.05
C ARG A 471 -24.66 6.42 -25.27
N ALA A 472 -25.16 7.19 -26.22
CA ALA A 472 -25.75 6.68 -27.46
C ALA A 472 -24.71 5.96 -28.34
N GLU A 473 -23.49 6.49 -28.40
CA GLU A 473 -22.39 5.89 -29.15
C GLU A 473 -21.94 4.57 -28.51
N ALA A 474 -21.76 4.55 -27.20
CA ALA A 474 -21.36 3.35 -26.46
C ALA A 474 -22.43 2.24 -26.52
N ALA A 475 -23.71 2.59 -26.58
CA ALA A 475 -24.80 1.61 -26.78
C ALA A 475 -24.75 0.90 -28.14
N ARG A 476 -24.08 1.49 -29.13
CA ARG A 476 -23.93 0.95 -30.49
C ARG A 476 -22.61 0.22 -30.71
N ASP A 477 -21.61 0.51 -29.90
CA ASP A 477 -20.25 -0.04 -30.01
C ASP A 477 -20.00 -1.05 -28.87
N PRO A 478 -20.05 -2.35 -29.13
CA PRO A 478 -19.80 -3.37 -28.11
C PRO A 478 -18.39 -3.34 -27.52
N ALA A 479 -17.46 -2.63 -28.16
CA ALA A 479 -16.12 -2.44 -27.64
C ALA A 479 -16.02 -1.23 -26.68
N ALA A 480 -17.06 -0.40 -26.56
CA ALA A 480 -17.09 0.73 -25.66
C ALA A 480 -17.64 0.37 -24.28
N LEU A 481 -16.90 0.72 -23.23
CA LEU A 481 -17.29 0.51 -21.84
C LEU A 481 -17.34 1.86 -21.11
N LEU A 482 -18.47 2.14 -20.46
CA LEU A 482 -18.64 3.32 -19.61
C LEU A 482 -18.65 2.90 -18.15
N VAL A 483 -17.73 3.45 -17.35
CA VAL A 483 -17.61 3.17 -15.90
C VAL A 483 -17.76 4.48 -15.15
N ASP A 484 -18.88 4.67 -14.49
CA ASP A 484 -19.14 5.78 -13.59
C ASP A 484 -18.75 5.44 -12.14
N LEU A 485 -18.95 6.37 -11.21
CA LEU A 485 -18.62 6.17 -9.80
C LEU A 485 -19.46 5.04 -9.16
N PRO A 486 -20.79 4.93 -9.37
CA PRO A 486 -21.55 3.80 -8.90
C PRO A 486 -20.97 2.45 -9.35
N ALA A 487 -20.68 2.27 -10.63
CA ALA A 487 -20.07 1.05 -11.17
C ALA A 487 -18.66 0.80 -10.57
N LEU A 488 -17.84 1.84 -10.45
CA LEU A 488 -16.52 1.75 -9.83
C LEU A 488 -16.59 1.20 -8.40
N TYR A 489 -17.63 1.58 -7.65
CA TYR A 489 -17.86 1.12 -6.28
C TYR A 489 -18.75 -0.13 -6.16
N GLY A 490 -19.07 -0.80 -7.30
CA GLY A 490 -19.86 -2.05 -7.31
C GLY A 490 -21.36 -1.84 -7.06
N ARG A 491 -21.87 -0.68 -7.46
CA ARG A 491 -23.27 -0.28 -7.38
C ARG A 491 -23.77 -0.07 -8.80
N ALA A 492 -24.16 -1.11 -9.47
CA ALA A 492 -24.77 -1.08 -10.80
C ALA A 492 -26.30 -1.19 -10.70
#